data_1cf3852e84d179f60ec52557c78c52fb
#
_entry.id   1cf3852e84d179f60ec52557c78c52fb
#
_cell.length_a   1.000
_cell.length_b   1.000
_cell.length_c   1.000
_cell.angle_alpha   90.00
_cell.angle_beta   90.00
_cell.angle_gamma   90.00
#
_symmetry.space_group_name_H-M   'P 1'
#
loop_
_entity.id
_entity.type
_entity.pdbx_description
1 polymer ?
#
loop_
_entity_poly.entity_id
_entity_poly.type
_entity_poly.pdbx_seq_one_letter_code
_entity_poly.pdbx_strand_id
1 'polypeptide(L)'
;ILAMMLWISNVTGYSIPEIPNIIYLNTMDLRSYAYGCEQTPIPNGNEEVCDAKENWDLDRANLIALYDHIDKKIILNKKFNIKTIRDKSVLFHELVHHLQYQNDIDSTVECKGDLEKEAYTLQDDWLQEKYGVTVWDTIGINELFFILITSCMNDENWNFKSPDPELH
;
A
#
# COMPACT_ATOMS: atom_id res chain seq x y z
N ILE A 1 10.81 -6.78 -10.03
CA ILE A 1 10.53 -5.35 -9.76
C ILE A 1 10.67 -4.56 -11.05
N LEU A 2 11.86 -4.44 -11.65
CA LEU A 2 12.06 -3.64 -12.85
C LEU A 2 11.09 -4.01 -13.99
N ALA A 3 10.82 -5.29 -14.22
CA ALA A 3 9.86 -5.72 -15.25
C ALA A 3 8.42 -5.23 -14.98
N MET A 4 8.00 -5.15 -13.72
CA MET A 4 6.72 -4.58 -13.32
C MET A 4 6.70 -3.07 -13.57
N MET A 5 7.74 -2.36 -13.15
CA MET A 5 7.85 -0.92 -13.36
C MET A 5 7.88 -0.58 -14.87
N LEU A 6 8.59 -1.36 -15.68
CA LEU A 6 8.59 -1.19 -17.14
C LEU A 6 7.20 -1.41 -17.75
N TRP A 7 6.43 -2.38 -17.24
CA TRP A 7 5.05 -2.58 -17.68
C TRP A 7 4.18 -1.38 -17.33
N ILE A 8 4.26 -0.88 -16.09
CA ILE A 8 3.52 0.32 -15.66
C ILE A 8 3.91 1.52 -16.52
N SER A 9 5.20 1.77 -16.71
CA SER A 9 5.72 2.85 -17.55
C SER A 9 5.22 2.79 -18.98
N ASN A 10 5.15 1.59 -19.57
CA ASN A 10 4.64 1.42 -20.94
C ASN A 10 3.15 1.74 -21.09
N VAL A 11 2.36 1.45 -20.05
CA VAL A 11 0.90 1.68 -20.07
C VAL A 11 0.56 3.13 -19.73
N THR A 12 1.26 3.72 -18.75
CA THR A 12 0.94 5.05 -18.23
C THR A 12 1.75 6.17 -18.87
N GLY A 13 2.92 5.86 -19.41
CA GLY A 13 3.91 6.86 -19.83
C GLY A 13 4.78 7.40 -18.68
N TYR A 14 4.64 6.90 -17.46
CA TYR A 14 5.44 7.36 -16.30
C TYR A 14 6.92 7.04 -16.50
N SER A 15 7.78 7.97 -16.13
CA SER A 15 9.23 7.75 -16.09
C SER A 15 9.60 6.81 -14.95
N ILE A 16 10.74 6.12 -15.07
CA ILE A 16 11.30 5.28 -14.00
C ILE A 16 12.61 5.93 -13.54
N PRO A 17 12.57 6.88 -12.58
CA PRO A 17 13.77 7.58 -12.14
C PRO A 17 14.67 6.67 -11.29
N GLU A 18 14.09 5.86 -10.43
CA GLU A 18 14.82 4.95 -9.55
C GLU A 18 14.00 3.72 -9.18
N ILE A 19 14.67 2.66 -8.73
CA ILE A 19 14.02 1.49 -8.15
C ILE A 19 13.85 1.74 -6.66
N PRO A 20 12.63 1.51 -6.07
CA PRO A 20 12.40 1.78 -4.65
C PRO A 20 13.26 0.89 -3.77
N ASN A 21 13.70 1.42 -2.64
CA ASN A 21 14.26 0.60 -1.58
C ASN A 21 13.18 -0.30 -0.97
N ILE A 22 13.50 -1.57 -0.72
CA ILE A 22 12.56 -2.53 -0.13
C ILE A 22 13.07 -2.97 1.23
N ILE A 23 12.24 -2.77 2.26
CA ILE A 23 12.52 -3.25 3.61
C ILE A 23 11.45 -4.24 4.08
N TYR A 24 11.79 -5.05 5.07
CA TYR A 24 10.89 -6.08 5.60
C TYR A 24 10.67 -5.88 7.09
N LEU A 25 9.41 -5.70 7.49
CA LEU A 25 8.97 -5.59 8.88
C LEU A 25 8.12 -6.80 9.28
N ASN A 26 8.12 -7.15 10.57
CA ASN A 26 7.12 -8.09 11.07
C ASN A 26 5.72 -7.44 11.07
N THR A 27 4.68 -8.21 11.32
CA THR A 27 3.30 -7.73 11.23
C THR A 27 3.03 -6.57 12.20
N MET A 28 3.58 -6.61 13.41
CA MET A 28 3.36 -5.58 14.42
C MET A 28 4.07 -4.28 14.05
N ASP A 29 5.36 -4.36 13.68
CA ASP A 29 6.14 -3.20 13.26
C ASP A 29 5.55 -2.55 12.01
N LEU A 30 5.10 -3.35 11.04
CA LEU A 30 4.45 -2.83 9.83
C LEU A 30 3.14 -2.09 10.16
N ARG A 31 2.36 -2.63 11.09
CA ARG A 31 1.15 -1.95 11.56
C ARG A 31 1.46 -0.66 12.32
N SER A 32 2.42 -0.69 13.24
CA SER A 32 2.88 0.50 13.96
C SER A 32 3.34 1.58 12.97
N TYR A 33 4.08 1.18 11.95
CA TYR A 33 4.54 2.07 10.89
C TYR A 33 3.36 2.67 10.11
N ALA A 34 2.41 1.84 9.68
CA ALA A 34 1.28 2.27 8.85
C ALA A 34 0.27 3.15 9.59
N TYR A 35 0.08 2.94 10.91
CA TYR A 35 -1.00 3.58 11.67
C TYR A 35 -0.51 4.47 12.81
N GLY A 36 0.81 4.66 12.96
CA GLY A 36 1.39 5.51 13.99
C GLY A 36 1.07 5.03 15.42
N CYS A 37 1.00 3.72 15.63
CA CYS A 37 0.78 3.18 16.97
C CYS A 37 2.00 3.45 17.84
N GLU A 38 1.89 4.29 18.87
CA GLU A 38 2.89 4.38 19.91
C GLU A 38 2.98 3.03 20.65
N GLN A 39 4.19 2.48 20.73
CA GLN A 39 4.47 1.31 21.54
C GLN A 39 4.41 1.74 23.01
N THR A 40 3.25 1.62 23.66
CA THR A 40 3.19 1.72 25.11
C THR A 40 3.60 0.39 25.71
N PRO A 41 4.70 0.33 26.49
CA PRO A 41 5.09 -0.88 27.17
C PRO A 41 4.00 -1.30 28.18
N ILE A 42 3.37 -2.46 27.96
CA ILE A 42 2.43 -3.00 28.94
C ILE A 42 3.21 -3.62 30.08
N PRO A 43 2.94 -3.28 31.35
CA PRO A 43 3.71 -3.72 32.51
C PRO A 43 3.75 -5.24 32.78
N ASN A 44 2.97 -6.04 32.07
CA ASN A 44 2.77 -7.47 32.37
C ASN A 44 3.04 -8.45 31.20
N GLY A 45 3.76 -8.05 30.15
CA GLY A 45 4.35 -9.02 29.21
C GLY A 45 3.37 -9.74 28.26
N ASN A 46 2.13 -9.31 28.17
CA ASN A 46 1.18 -9.81 27.17
C ASN A 46 1.15 -8.84 25.98
N GLU A 47 1.01 -9.39 24.77
CA GLU A 47 1.07 -8.76 23.45
C GLU A 47 0.61 -7.30 23.44
N GLU A 48 1.50 -6.42 22.94
CA GLU A 48 1.19 -5.01 22.71
C GLU A 48 -0.04 -4.90 21.81
N VAL A 49 -1.14 -4.45 22.41
CA VAL A 49 -2.34 -4.10 21.65
C VAL A 49 -2.12 -2.70 21.13
N CYS A 50 -1.97 -2.54 19.82
CA CYS A 50 -2.21 -1.27 19.20
C CYS A 50 -3.67 -0.90 19.47
N ASP A 51 -3.93 -0.03 20.44
CA ASP A 51 -5.25 0.57 20.67
C ASP A 51 -5.58 1.51 19.50
N ALA A 52 -5.77 0.94 18.34
CA ALA A 52 -6.40 1.64 17.25
C ALA A 52 -7.87 1.78 17.63
N LYS A 53 -8.28 3.00 17.92
CA LYS A 53 -9.66 3.37 18.21
C LYS A 53 -10.61 2.61 17.29
N GLU A 54 -11.41 1.76 17.91
CA GLU A 54 -12.63 1.07 17.50
C GLU A 54 -12.97 1.06 15.99
N ASN A 55 -13.14 -0.18 15.47
CA ASN A 55 -13.96 -0.57 14.32
C ASN A 55 -13.35 -0.76 12.92
N TRP A 56 -12.05 -0.91 12.74
CA TRP A 56 -11.47 -1.24 11.42
C TRP A 56 -10.72 -2.59 11.39
N ASP A 57 -11.17 -3.57 12.17
CA ASP A 57 -10.38 -4.78 12.48
C ASP A 57 -10.14 -5.77 11.33
N LEU A 58 -10.88 -5.71 10.22
CA LEU A 58 -10.77 -6.73 9.17
C LEU A 58 -9.61 -6.46 8.20
N ASP A 59 -9.32 -5.20 7.85
CA ASP A 59 -8.27 -4.89 6.87
C ASP A 59 -6.87 -4.82 7.49
N ARG A 60 -6.77 -4.42 8.75
CA ARG A 60 -5.50 -4.31 9.49
C ARG A 60 -4.81 -5.64 9.72
N ALA A 61 -5.58 -6.75 9.76
CA ALA A 61 -5.04 -8.10 9.99
C ALA A 61 -4.14 -8.59 8.85
N ASN A 62 -4.32 -8.09 7.64
CA ASN A 62 -3.71 -8.60 6.42
C ASN A 62 -2.78 -7.63 5.70
N LEU A 63 -2.29 -6.58 6.36
CA LEU A 63 -1.34 -5.66 5.74
C LEU A 63 -0.07 -6.42 5.31
N ILE A 64 0.14 -6.49 4.00
CA ILE A 64 1.23 -7.24 3.37
C ILE A 64 2.33 -6.30 2.88
N ALA A 65 1.96 -5.11 2.39
CA ALA A 65 2.87 -4.12 1.87
C ALA A 65 2.34 -2.70 2.12
N LEU A 66 3.23 -1.73 1.99
CA LEU A 66 2.94 -0.31 2.08
C LEU A 66 4.01 0.46 1.30
N TYR A 67 3.63 1.45 0.51
CA TYR A 67 4.54 2.44 -0.05
C TYR A 67 4.64 3.67 0.86
N ASP A 68 5.85 3.99 1.26
CA ASP A 68 6.19 5.23 1.96
C ASP A 68 6.68 6.26 0.94
N HIS A 69 5.85 7.26 0.67
CA HIS A 69 6.15 8.29 -0.33
C HIS A 69 7.19 9.31 0.14
N ILE A 70 7.39 9.46 1.46
CA ILE A 70 8.38 10.38 2.03
C ILE A 70 9.78 9.81 1.84
N ASP A 71 10.00 8.58 2.32
CA ASP A 71 11.29 7.90 2.22
C ASP A 71 11.46 7.13 0.89
N LYS A 72 10.45 7.15 0.02
CA LYS A 72 10.45 6.49 -1.31
C LYS A 72 10.81 5.01 -1.24
N LYS A 73 10.25 4.31 -0.26
CA LYS A 73 10.53 2.90 0.00
C LYS A 73 9.24 2.08 0.03
N ILE A 74 9.37 0.81 -0.31
CA ILE A 74 8.30 -0.18 -0.13
C ILE A 74 8.60 -1.00 1.10
N ILE A 75 7.64 -1.09 2.01
CA ILE A 75 7.73 -1.86 3.23
C ILE A 75 6.89 -3.11 3.06
N LEU A 76 7.53 -4.28 3.13
CA LEU A 76 6.89 -5.57 2.99
C LEU A 76 6.79 -6.27 4.34
N ASN A 77 5.71 -7.01 4.57
CA ASN A 77 5.62 -7.90 5.71
C ASN A 77 6.64 -9.04 5.55
N LYS A 78 7.30 -9.47 6.64
CA LYS A 78 8.22 -10.63 6.63
C LYS A 78 7.57 -11.94 6.15
N LYS A 79 6.23 -12.02 6.15
CA LYS A 79 5.46 -13.15 5.58
C LYS A 79 5.27 -13.04 4.07
N PHE A 80 5.66 -11.92 3.45
CA PHE A 80 5.54 -11.70 2.01
C PHE A 80 6.27 -12.80 1.23
N ASN A 81 5.58 -13.37 0.25
CA ASN A 81 6.12 -14.44 -0.57
C ASN A 81 5.97 -14.12 -2.06
N ILE A 82 7.04 -13.66 -2.69
CA ILE A 82 7.08 -13.29 -4.11
C ILE A 82 6.67 -14.45 -5.06
N LYS A 83 6.55 -15.68 -4.58
CA LYS A 83 6.12 -16.83 -5.40
C LYS A 83 4.61 -16.90 -5.54
N THR A 84 3.82 -16.25 -4.68
CA THR A 84 2.37 -16.22 -4.80
C THR A 84 1.93 -15.12 -5.76
N ILE A 85 0.85 -15.33 -6.50
CA ILE A 85 0.26 -14.32 -7.38
C ILE A 85 -0.25 -13.16 -6.54
N ARG A 86 -0.89 -13.45 -5.40
CA ARG A 86 -1.42 -12.45 -4.48
C ARG A 86 -0.35 -11.46 -4.04
N ASP A 87 0.76 -11.94 -3.49
CA ASP A 87 1.79 -11.05 -2.94
C ASP A 87 2.55 -10.30 -4.06
N LYS A 88 2.72 -10.94 -5.24
CA LYS A 88 3.22 -10.22 -6.42
C LYS A 88 2.31 -9.07 -6.83
N SER A 89 1.01 -9.30 -6.80
CA SER A 89 0.00 -8.32 -7.16
C SER A 89 -0.02 -7.15 -6.16
N VAL A 90 0.13 -7.43 -4.86
CA VAL A 90 0.28 -6.38 -3.85
C VAL A 90 1.56 -5.58 -4.07
N LEU A 91 2.70 -6.23 -4.32
CA LEU A 91 3.93 -5.51 -4.66
C LEU A 91 3.77 -4.65 -5.92
N PHE A 92 3.05 -5.14 -6.93
CA PHE A 92 2.76 -4.38 -8.14
C PHE A 92 1.99 -3.10 -7.82
N HIS A 93 0.99 -3.17 -6.94
CA HIS A 93 0.21 -2.03 -6.47
C HIS A 93 1.09 -0.96 -5.82
N GLU A 94 1.99 -1.36 -4.91
CA GLU A 94 2.93 -0.42 -4.28
C GLU A 94 3.93 0.19 -5.28
N LEU A 95 4.29 -0.54 -6.34
CA LEU A 95 5.12 -0.01 -7.41
C LEU A 95 4.37 1.01 -8.28
N VAL A 96 3.05 0.90 -8.43
CA VAL A 96 2.25 1.94 -9.08
C VAL A 96 2.32 3.22 -8.24
N HIS A 97 2.07 3.15 -6.94
CA HIS A 97 2.20 4.30 -6.06
C HIS A 97 3.61 4.91 -6.12
N HIS A 98 4.65 4.08 -6.11
CA HIS A 98 6.02 4.58 -6.27
C HIS A 98 6.17 5.42 -7.55
N LEU A 99 5.67 4.95 -8.68
CA LEU A 99 5.77 5.70 -9.93
C LEU A 99 4.84 6.91 -9.97
N GLN A 100 3.66 6.86 -9.38
CA GLN A 100 2.77 8.02 -9.25
C GLN A 100 3.48 9.17 -8.52
N TYR A 101 4.03 8.91 -7.34
CA TYR A 101 4.73 9.93 -6.55
C TYR A 101 6.05 10.39 -7.19
N GLN A 102 6.76 9.50 -7.90
CA GLN A 102 8.00 9.88 -8.61
C GLN A 102 7.75 10.70 -9.89
N ASN A 103 6.51 10.75 -10.36
CA ASN A 103 6.09 11.53 -11.53
C ASN A 103 5.14 12.67 -11.14
N ASP A 104 5.07 13.03 -9.84
CA ASP A 104 4.26 14.12 -9.28
C ASP A 104 2.75 14.00 -9.61
N ILE A 105 2.24 12.79 -9.83
CA ILE A 105 0.82 12.54 -10.17
C ILE A 105 -0.08 12.92 -8.99
N ASP A 106 0.39 12.69 -7.75
CA ASP A 106 -0.29 13.08 -6.52
C ASP A 106 -0.65 14.57 -6.47
N SER A 107 0.11 15.43 -7.14
CA SER A 107 -0.18 16.87 -7.26
C SER A 107 -1.24 17.22 -8.31
N THR A 108 -1.62 16.28 -9.17
CA THR A 108 -2.53 16.50 -10.31
C THR A 108 -3.92 15.93 -10.11
N VAL A 109 -4.13 15.07 -9.11
CA VAL A 109 -5.41 14.44 -8.80
C VAL A 109 -6.21 15.24 -7.78
N GLU A 110 -7.52 15.01 -7.72
CA GLU A 110 -8.40 15.71 -6.78
C GLU A 110 -8.24 15.18 -5.35
N CYS A 111 -7.99 13.88 -5.21
CA CYS A 111 -7.83 13.22 -3.92
C CYS A 111 -6.99 11.95 -4.01
N LYS A 112 -6.59 11.40 -2.86
CA LYS A 112 -5.87 10.12 -2.78
C LYS A 112 -6.64 8.94 -3.37
N GLY A 113 -7.98 8.99 -3.33
CA GLY A 113 -8.82 7.97 -3.94
C GLY A 113 -8.59 7.81 -5.44
N ASP A 114 -8.20 8.86 -6.15
CA ASP A 114 -7.87 8.78 -7.58
C ASP A 114 -6.56 8.00 -7.80
N LEU A 115 -5.56 8.16 -6.92
CA LEU A 115 -4.32 7.38 -6.97
C LEU A 115 -4.60 5.89 -6.75
N GLU A 116 -5.43 5.56 -5.75
CA GLU A 116 -5.87 4.19 -5.47
C GLU A 116 -6.63 3.59 -6.66
N LYS A 117 -7.53 4.36 -7.25
CA LYS A 117 -8.32 3.90 -8.40
C LYS A 117 -7.42 3.51 -9.57
N GLU A 118 -6.43 4.34 -9.90
CA GLU A 118 -5.46 4.01 -10.94
C GLU A 118 -4.64 2.79 -10.55
N ALA A 119 -4.15 2.72 -9.30
CA ALA A 119 -3.32 1.61 -8.84
C ALA A 119 -4.06 0.26 -8.93
N TYR A 120 -5.32 0.19 -8.49
CA TYR A 120 -6.13 -1.02 -8.61
C TYR A 120 -6.50 -1.35 -10.06
N THR A 121 -6.75 -0.35 -10.90
CA THR A 121 -7.03 -0.58 -12.32
C THR A 121 -5.82 -1.19 -13.03
N LEU A 122 -4.65 -0.60 -12.85
CA LEU A 122 -3.41 -1.13 -13.42
C LEU A 122 -3.04 -2.51 -12.86
N GLN A 123 -3.31 -2.74 -11.58
CA GLN A 123 -3.11 -4.03 -10.93
C GLN A 123 -4.01 -5.11 -11.55
N ASP A 124 -5.28 -4.80 -11.80
CA ASP A 124 -6.22 -5.72 -12.46
C ASP A 124 -5.80 -6.04 -13.90
N ASP A 125 -5.49 -5.02 -14.69
CA ASP A 125 -5.02 -5.18 -16.06
C ASP A 125 -3.75 -6.05 -16.13
N TRP A 126 -2.78 -5.81 -15.24
CA TRP A 126 -1.57 -6.61 -15.15
C TRP A 126 -1.84 -8.06 -14.76
N LEU A 127 -2.75 -8.29 -13.80
CA LEU A 127 -3.14 -9.64 -13.37
C LEU A 127 -3.84 -10.38 -14.50
N GLN A 128 -4.75 -9.73 -15.22
CA GLN A 128 -5.44 -10.33 -16.34
C GLN A 128 -4.47 -10.69 -17.47
N GLU A 129 -3.55 -9.78 -17.83
CA GLU A 129 -2.58 -10.02 -18.89
C GLU A 129 -1.60 -11.16 -18.55
N LYS A 130 -1.10 -11.21 -17.31
CA LYS A 130 -0.03 -12.14 -16.91
C LYS A 130 -0.54 -13.50 -16.43
N TYR A 131 -1.73 -13.53 -15.82
CA TYR A 131 -2.21 -14.73 -15.12
C TYR A 131 -3.65 -15.11 -15.47
N GLY A 132 -4.40 -14.28 -16.19
CA GLY A 132 -5.79 -14.52 -16.53
C GLY A 132 -6.74 -14.50 -15.33
N VAL A 133 -6.38 -13.77 -14.26
CA VAL A 133 -7.17 -13.62 -13.03
C VAL A 133 -7.42 -12.15 -12.75
N THR A 134 -8.44 -11.85 -11.95
CA THR A 134 -8.78 -10.48 -11.55
C THR A 134 -8.17 -10.11 -10.21
N VAL A 135 -8.11 -8.82 -9.91
CA VAL A 135 -7.72 -8.31 -8.60
C VAL A 135 -8.72 -8.77 -7.53
N TRP A 136 -10.00 -8.82 -7.87
CA TRP A 136 -11.08 -9.26 -6.97
C TRP A 136 -10.86 -10.69 -6.48
N ASP A 137 -10.56 -11.61 -7.40
CA ASP A 137 -10.30 -13.01 -7.07
C ASP A 137 -8.97 -13.21 -6.34
N THR A 138 -8.00 -12.35 -6.61
CA THR A 138 -6.62 -12.52 -6.13
C THR A 138 -6.42 -12.00 -4.71
N ILE A 139 -6.95 -10.82 -4.38
CA ILE A 139 -6.76 -10.19 -3.06
C ILE A 139 -8.04 -10.11 -2.24
N GLY A 140 -9.19 -10.52 -2.80
CA GLY A 140 -10.45 -10.61 -2.07
C GLY A 140 -11.11 -9.27 -1.75
N ILE A 141 -10.83 -8.25 -2.54
CA ILE A 141 -11.51 -6.95 -2.44
C ILE A 141 -12.92 -7.10 -2.97
N ASN A 142 -13.91 -6.57 -2.26
CA ASN A 142 -15.27 -6.46 -2.78
C ASN A 142 -15.54 -5.07 -3.37
N GLU A 143 -16.59 -4.98 -4.19
CA GLU A 143 -16.94 -3.74 -4.89
C GLU A 143 -17.21 -2.56 -3.94
N LEU A 144 -17.85 -2.79 -2.80
CA LEU A 144 -18.13 -1.75 -1.82
C LEU A 144 -16.83 -1.19 -1.23
N PHE A 145 -15.89 -2.06 -0.87
CA PHE A 145 -14.59 -1.64 -0.35
C PHE A 145 -13.83 -0.84 -1.40
N PHE A 146 -13.81 -1.31 -2.66
CA PHE A 146 -13.18 -0.57 -3.75
C PHE A 146 -13.78 0.84 -3.91
N ILE A 147 -15.11 0.98 -3.91
CA ILE A 147 -15.77 2.29 -3.98
C ILE A 147 -15.33 3.18 -2.81
N LEU A 148 -15.26 2.64 -1.59
CA LEU A 148 -14.85 3.40 -0.41
C LEU A 148 -13.42 3.94 -0.49
N ILE A 149 -12.47 3.12 -0.94
CA ILE A 149 -11.05 3.52 -0.99
C ILE A 149 -10.71 4.39 -2.20
N THR A 150 -11.52 4.33 -3.27
CA THR A 150 -11.33 5.12 -4.49
C THR A 150 -12.20 6.37 -4.56
N SER A 151 -13.04 6.63 -3.54
CA SER A 151 -13.87 7.82 -3.50
C SER A 151 -13.16 8.98 -2.80
N CYS A 152 -13.34 10.19 -3.31
CA CYS A 152 -12.83 11.42 -2.68
C CYS A 152 -13.61 11.83 -1.41
N MET A 153 -14.63 11.08 -1.00
CA MET A 153 -15.49 11.46 0.15
C MET A 153 -14.80 11.32 1.51
N ASN A 154 -13.65 10.66 1.58
CA ASN A 154 -12.96 10.34 2.83
C ASN A 154 -11.65 11.10 3.07
N ASP A 155 -11.30 12.07 2.21
CA ASP A 155 -10.01 12.77 2.32
C ASP A 155 -9.83 13.55 3.63
N GLU A 156 -10.92 14.01 4.26
CA GLU A 156 -10.86 14.71 5.54
C GLU A 156 -10.59 13.79 6.75
N ASN A 157 -10.80 12.47 6.62
CA ASN A 157 -10.63 11.51 7.69
C ASN A 157 -9.43 10.54 7.50
N TRP A 158 -8.80 10.54 6.33
CA TRP A 158 -7.59 9.75 6.07
C TRP A 158 -6.33 10.59 6.32
N ASN A 159 -6.20 11.10 7.56
CA ASN A 159 -4.92 11.53 8.07
C ASN A 159 -4.02 10.30 8.23
N PHE A 160 -3.41 9.88 7.12
CA PHE A 160 -2.14 9.18 7.18
C PHE A 160 -1.16 10.19 7.78
N LYS A 161 -1.07 10.25 9.11
CA LYS A 161 0.01 10.97 9.75
C LYS A 161 1.27 10.24 9.32
N SER A 162 2.00 10.82 8.36
CA SER A 162 3.39 10.47 8.22
C SER A 162 4.02 10.55 9.62
N PRO A 163 4.85 9.59 10.01
CA PRO A 163 5.58 9.70 11.26
C PRO A 163 6.27 11.05 11.29
N ASP A 164 6.04 11.78 12.39
CA ASP A 164 6.57 13.13 12.61
C ASP A 164 8.09 13.10 12.36
N PRO A 165 8.64 13.91 11.44
CA PRO A 165 10.07 13.89 11.15
C PRO A 165 10.94 14.41 12.31
N GLU A 166 10.35 14.81 13.45
CA GLU A 166 11.07 15.36 14.60
C GLU A 166 11.42 14.35 15.70
N LEU A 167 11.15 13.05 15.52
CA LEU A 167 11.61 12.01 16.45
C LEU A 167 12.93 11.37 15.97
N HIS A 168 14.01 12.12 16.16
CA HIS A 168 15.40 11.61 16.19
C HIS A 168 15.97 11.66 17.57
#